data_c9c50219f84c7162f656453167349b6b
#
_entry.id   c9c50219f84c7162f656453167349b6b
#
_cell.length_a   1.000
_cell.length_b   1.000
_cell.length_c   1.000
_cell.angle_alpha   90.00
_cell.angle_beta   90.00
_cell.angle_gamma   90.00
#
_symmetry.space_group_name_H-M   'P 1'
#
loop_
_entity.id
_entity.type
_entity.pdbx_description
1 polymer ?
#
loop_
_entity_poly.entity_id
_entity_poly.type
_entity_poly.pdbx_seq_one_letter_code
_entity_poly.pdbx_strand_id
1 'polypeptide(L)'
;MKFTFVVVSAPAVQYLSELDEEFQTQFPGCAEIKMYYAVEEFPAEKTNRMIEDIASADCVLVDLMGSPPRVVQAVERGLDRCQGNVLPYGASSRQYLRLGKFSADSMKGKSSGTTPSMETMKKMQDMAKTLGKIMPGKMRDMRNYSLLMQYFQHASKENLRSFLLLMMRDYGGMRSIKEPPAPKMPKSIALFDLADMSYVEDMGAYAAKQQFRKGLPSVALLFSSHAYPTDTSVCVKAIYDALKPFCNVLALGCSGSFWEYEPKLKSYLNHPEWGPVSLTLNCMPFRLAAGPMGGKTELGISLLQELDSPYLHPFFLTRRTQEDWLESVSGCTPSETLISIMLPEMDGAIDMIPVGAMIQKPYDAVHDVQPCDLAPIDERVERVAMRVQRYLALKQKPNKDKKISIICYNYPPGEANLFGGAFLDTFVSVSQILQRLVQEGYTTKALTPEELREVF
;
A
#
# COMPACT_ATOMS: atom_id res chain seq x y z
N MET A 1 -11.12 20.37 -24.49
CA MET A 1 -11.50 19.07 -23.90
C MET A 1 -11.61 19.25 -22.40
N LYS A 2 -12.76 18.89 -21.82
CA LYS A 2 -13.01 19.01 -20.38
C LYS A 2 -12.68 17.69 -19.68
N PHE A 3 -11.79 17.75 -18.71
CA PHE A 3 -11.41 16.62 -17.86
C PHE A 3 -11.97 16.82 -16.46
N THR A 4 -12.54 15.76 -15.90
CA THR A 4 -12.94 15.74 -14.49
C THR A 4 -12.30 14.53 -13.81
N PHE A 5 -11.45 14.78 -12.81
CA PHE A 5 -10.81 13.77 -12.00
C PHE A 5 -11.46 13.74 -10.62
N VAL A 6 -11.99 12.57 -10.23
CA VAL A 6 -12.46 12.34 -8.86
C VAL A 6 -11.59 11.25 -8.26
N VAL A 7 -10.66 11.62 -7.39
CA VAL A 7 -9.56 10.76 -6.98
C VAL A 7 -9.31 10.80 -5.48
N VAL A 8 -8.70 9.75 -4.95
CA VAL A 8 -8.30 9.63 -3.53
C VAL A 8 -6.78 9.67 -3.34
N SER A 9 -6.03 9.95 -4.39
CA SER A 9 -4.57 10.07 -4.37
C SER A 9 -4.14 11.53 -4.23
N ALA A 10 -3.56 11.90 -3.10
CA ALA A 10 -3.03 13.25 -2.88
C ALA A 10 -1.93 13.64 -3.91
N PRO A 11 -0.96 12.78 -4.25
CA PRO A 11 0.02 13.09 -5.30
C PRO A 11 -0.61 13.32 -6.67
N ALA A 12 -1.66 12.57 -7.02
CA ALA A 12 -2.36 12.78 -8.29
C ALA A 12 -3.01 14.17 -8.36
N VAL A 13 -3.64 14.62 -7.26
CA VAL A 13 -4.22 15.97 -7.17
C VAL A 13 -3.14 17.03 -7.37
N GLN A 14 -2.01 16.92 -6.69
CA GLN A 14 -0.90 17.86 -6.81
C GLN A 14 -0.37 17.91 -8.25
N TYR A 15 -0.08 16.77 -8.86
CA TYR A 15 0.43 16.74 -10.25
C TYR A 15 -0.59 17.28 -11.26
N LEU A 16 -1.89 17.04 -11.05
CA LEU A 16 -2.94 17.57 -11.91
C LEU A 16 -3.05 19.09 -11.82
N SER A 17 -2.91 19.68 -10.61
CA SER A 17 -2.86 21.13 -10.41
C SER A 17 -1.69 21.75 -11.18
N GLU A 18 -0.47 21.21 -11.02
CA GLU A 18 0.71 21.67 -11.75
C GLU A 18 0.57 21.51 -13.28
N LEU A 19 -0.08 20.44 -13.73
CA LEU A 19 -0.32 20.17 -15.15
C LEU A 19 -1.38 21.10 -15.74
N ASP A 20 -2.39 21.52 -14.98
CA ASP A 20 -3.37 22.49 -15.48
C ASP A 20 -2.69 23.80 -15.83
N GLU A 21 -1.85 24.35 -14.95
CA GLU A 21 -1.05 25.56 -15.21
C GLU A 21 -0.16 25.41 -16.47
N GLU A 22 0.50 24.25 -16.59
CA GLU A 22 1.34 23.96 -17.75
C GLU A 22 0.52 23.88 -19.05
N PHE A 23 -0.65 23.21 -19.01
CA PHE A 23 -1.51 23.03 -20.19
C PHE A 23 -2.22 24.33 -20.60
N GLN A 24 -2.59 25.21 -19.66
CA GLN A 24 -3.08 26.54 -20.00
C GLN A 24 -2.04 27.37 -20.79
N THR A 25 -0.74 27.14 -20.52
CA THR A 25 0.35 27.81 -21.23
C THR A 25 0.63 27.15 -22.60
N GLN A 26 0.71 25.80 -22.65
CA GLN A 26 1.11 25.07 -23.86
C GLN A 26 -0.04 24.85 -24.85
N PHE A 27 -1.26 24.72 -24.35
CA PHE A 27 -2.47 24.43 -25.12
C PHE A 27 -3.64 25.36 -24.70
N PRO A 28 -3.48 26.67 -24.85
CA PRO A 28 -4.46 27.65 -24.33
C PRO A 28 -5.87 27.35 -24.85
N GLY A 29 -6.83 27.22 -23.94
CA GLY A 29 -8.23 26.91 -24.24
C GLY A 29 -8.51 25.51 -24.79
N CYS A 30 -7.50 24.65 -24.91
CA CYS A 30 -7.66 23.28 -25.44
C CYS A 30 -8.00 22.23 -24.36
N ALA A 31 -7.59 22.47 -23.11
CA ALA A 31 -7.87 21.61 -21.97
C ALA A 31 -8.44 22.44 -20.81
N GLU A 32 -9.40 21.87 -20.11
CA GLU A 32 -9.92 22.36 -18.83
C GLU A 32 -9.89 21.19 -17.86
N ILE A 33 -9.15 21.31 -16.74
CA ILE A 33 -8.97 20.24 -15.77
C ILE A 33 -9.71 20.62 -14.48
N LYS A 34 -10.69 19.79 -14.10
CA LYS A 34 -11.36 19.85 -12.81
C LYS A 34 -10.95 18.64 -11.99
N MET A 35 -10.70 18.84 -10.69
CA MET A 35 -10.29 17.77 -9.79
C MET A 35 -11.02 17.85 -8.47
N TYR A 36 -11.32 16.67 -7.92
CA TYR A 36 -12.01 16.50 -6.65
C TYR A 36 -11.25 15.46 -5.82
N TYR A 37 -10.73 15.87 -4.67
CA TYR A 37 -10.04 14.97 -3.74
C TYR A 37 -11.07 14.30 -2.84
N ALA A 38 -11.47 13.08 -3.20
CA ALA A 38 -12.67 12.38 -2.72
C ALA A 38 -12.44 11.55 -1.45
N VAL A 39 -11.62 12.03 -0.51
CA VAL A 39 -11.32 11.34 0.76
C VAL A 39 -12.31 11.70 1.87
N GLU A 40 -13.03 12.83 1.74
CA GLU A 40 -14.00 13.37 2.69
C GLU A 40 -15.30 13.76 1.99
N GLU A 41 -16.36 13.97 2.78
CA GLU A 41 -17.62 14.52 2.27
C GLU A 41 -17.45 15.99 1.88
N PHE A 42 -18.01 16.38 0.76
CA PHE A 42 -17.99 17.77 0.30
C PHE A 42 -19.20 18.54 0.81
N PRO A 43 -19.09 19.87 1.02
CA PRO A 43 -20.24 20.75 1.17
C PRO A 43 -21.22 20.60 0.00
N ALA A 44 -22.50 20.86 0.24
CA ALA A 44 -23.56 20.67 -0.77
C ALA A 44 -23.29 21.41 -2.09
N GLU A 45 -22.77 22.65 -2.01
CA GLU A 45 -22.41 23.43 -3.19
C GLU A 45 -21.33 22.75 -4.02
N LYS A 46 -20.23 22.31 -3.39
CA LYS A 46 -19.13 21.60 -4.05
C LYS A 46 -19.59 20.26 -4.60
N THR A 47 -20.46 19.55 -3.87
CA THR A 47 -21.07 18.28 -4.35
C THR A 47 -21.87 18.51 -5.62
N ASN A 48 -22.72 19.53 -5.68
CA ASN A 48 -23.52 19.86 -6.88
C ASN A 48 -22.62 20.26 -8.04
N ARG A 49 -21.60 21.08 -7.81
CA ARG A 49 -20.61 21.46 -8.82
C ARG A 49 -19.89 20.22 -9.39
N MET A 50 -19.45 19.29 -8.54
CA MET A 50 -18.84 18.02 -8.97
C MET A 50 -19.78 17.21 -9.87
N ILE A 51 -21.06 17.12 -9.54
CA ILE A 51 -22.05 16.40 -10.35
C ILE A 51 -22.16 17.03 -11.75
N GLU A 52 -22.23 18.36 -11.84
CA GLU A 52 -22.33 19.08 -13.12
C GLU A 52 -21.03 18.97 -13.93
N ASP A 53 -19.86 19.07 -13.27
CA ASP A 53 -18.57 18.92 -13.93
C ASP A 53 -18.39 17.50 -14.50
N ILE A 54 -18.82 16.47 -13.77
CA ILE A 54 -18.84 15.08 -14.28
C ILE A 54 -19.81 14.96 -15.46
N ALA A 55 -21.02 15.49 -15.34
CA ALA A 55 -22.06 15.36 -16.36
C ALA A 55 -21.66 16.05 -17.68
N SER A 56 -20.91 17.15 -17.62
CA SER A 56 -20.48 17.95 -18.79
C SER A 56 -19.07 17.59 -19.30
N ALA A 57 -18.35 16.66 -18.67
CA ALA A 57 -16.99 16.33 -19.04
C ALA A 57 -16.90 15.51 -20.34
N ASP A 58 -15.85 15.76 -21.12
CA ASP A 58 -15.45 14.92 -22.26
C ASP A 58 -14.70 13.65 -21.80
N CYS A 59 -14.04 13.74 -20.64
CA CYS A 59 -13.33 12.63 -20.00
C CYS A 59 -13.44 12.71 -18.48
N VAL A 60 -13.94 11.65 -17.86
CA VAL A 60 -14.00 11.49 -16.40
C VAL A 60 -13.11 10.33 -15.98
N LEU A 61 -12.18 10.57 -15.04
CA LEU A 61 -11.48 9.51 -14.34
C LEU A 61 -11.97 9.43 -12.90
N VAL A 62 -12.30 8.22 -12.45
CA VAL A 62 -12.91 7.97 -11.15
C VAL A 62 -12.09 6.95 -10.38
N ASP A 63 -11.53 7.34 -9.24
CA ASP A 63 -10.96 6.47 -8.22
C ASP A 63 -11.64 6.77 -6.88
N LEU A 64 -12.52 5.88 -6.45
CA LEU A 64 -13.34 6.03 -5.23
C LEU A 64 -12.97 5.01 -4.16
N MET A 65 -11.77 4.45 -4.19
CA MET A 65 -11.37 3.44 -3.21
C MET A 65 -11.39 4.01 -1.80
N GLY A 66 -12.41 3.64 -1.01
CA GLY A 66 -12.63 4.11 0.36
C GLY A 66 -13.13 5.54 0.47
N SER A 67 -13.70 6.12 -0.58
CA SER A 67 -14.46 7.37 -0.49
C SER A 67 -15.74 7.20 0.35
N PRO A 68 -16.22 8.28 0.99
CA PRO A 68 -17.49 8.24 1.71
C PRO A 68 -18.66 7.83 0.82
N PRO A 69 -19.65 7.06 1.31
CA PRO A 69 -20.78 6.61 0.51
C PRO A 69 -21.56 7.73 -0.18
N ARG A 70 -21.71 8.89 0.47
CA ARG A 70 -22.38 10.06 -0.11
C ARG A 70 -21.63 10.63 -1.32
N VAL A 71 -20.29 10.62 -1.29
CA VAL A 71 -19.47 11.04 -2.44
C VAL A 71 -19.65 10.04 -3.58
N VAL A 72 -19.62 8.74 -3.30
CA VAL A 72 -19.86 7.70 -4.31
C VAL A 72 -21.20 7.90 -5.00
N GLN A 73 -22.30 8.09 -4.23
CA GLN A 73 -23.63 8.35 -4.76
C GLN A 73 -23.72 9.63 -5.61
N ALA A 74 -23.00 10.68 -5.19
CA ALA A 74 -22.95 11.93 -5.95
C ALA A 74 -22.22 11.75 -7.28
N VAL A 75 -21.09 11.02 -7.29
CA VAL A 75 -20.37 10.68 -8.52
C VAL A 75 -21.24 9.87 -9.46
N GLU A 76 -21.93 8.85 -8.99
CA GLU A 76 -22.86 8.04 -9.81
C GLU A 76 -23.95 8.89 -10.46
N ARG A 77 -24.56 9.83 -9.73
CA ARG A 77 -25.53 10.78 -10.31
C ARG A 77 -24.95 11.62 -11.44
N GLY A 78 -23.69 12.02 -11.35
CA GLY A 78 -22.99 12.72 -12.43
C GLY A 78 -22.70 11.80 -13.60
N LEU A 79 -22.25 10.57 -13.35
CA LEU A 79 -21.94 9.57 -14.37
C LEU A 79 -23.16 9.12 -15.16
N ASP A 80 -24.34 9.02 -14.53
CA ASP A 80 -25.62 8.71 -15.20
C ASP A 80 -25.98 9.73 -16.28
N ARG A 81 -25.54 10.98 -16.12
CA ARG A 81 -25.78 12.09 -17.05
C ARG A 81 -24.62 12.32 -18.04
N CYS A 82 -23.44 11.78 -17.76
CA CYS A 82 -22.24 11.99 -18.55
C CYS A 82 -22.33 11.30 -19.91
N GLN A 83 -22.04 12.00 -21.01
CA GLN A 83 -21.94 11.45 -22.36
C GLN A 83 -20.49 11.26 -22.83
N GLY A 84 -19.52 11.78 -22.11
CA GLY A 84 -18.09 11.68 -22.40
C GLY A 84 -17.49 10.31 -22.13
N ASN A 85 -16.19 10.19 -22.26
CA ASN A 85 -15.43 9.00 -21.88
C ASN A 85 -15.36 8.87 -20.35
N VAL A 86 -15.58 7.67 -19.84
CA VAL A 86 -15.51 7.38 -18.40
C VAL A 86 -14.52 6.27 -18.14
N LEU A 87 -13.55 6.57 -17.28
CA LEU A 87 -12.39 5.75 -16.96
C LEU A 87 -12.41 5.39 -15.46
N PRO A 88 -13.15 4.35 -15.04
CA PRO A 88 -13.14 3.91 -13.66
C PRO A 88 -11.82 3.17 -13.35
N TYR A 89 -11.18 3.59 -12.25
CA TYR A 89 -10.02 2.92 -11.68
C TYR A 89 -10.46 2.00 -10.53
N GLY A 90 -9.87 0.81 -10.45
CA GLY A 90 -10.25 -0.16 -9.43
C GLY A 90 -11.59 -0.89 -9.71
N ALA A 91 -12.32 -1.19 -8.63
CA ALA A 91 -13.59 -1.93 -8.70
C ALA A 91 -14.83 -1.03 -8.78
N SER A 92 -14.71 0.21 -8.30
CA SER A 92 -15.84 1.15 -8.23
C SER A 92 -16.27 1.62 -9.61
N SER A 93 -17.57 1.74 -9.82
CA SER A 93 -18.17 2.37 -11.01
C SER A 93 -17.81 1.73 -12.36
N ARG A 94 -17.36 0.47 -12.37
CA ARG A 94 -16.96 -0.25 -13.61
C ARG A 94 -18.06 -0.33 -14.65
N GLN A 95 -19.32 -0.34 -14.22
CA GLN A 95 -20.49 -0.34 -15.12
C GLN A 95 -20.53 0.89 -16.03
N TYR A 96 -19.90 2.00 -15.64
CA TYR A 96 -19.82 3.24 -16.43
C TYR A 96 -18.67 3.29 -17.42
N LEU A 97 -17.79 2.26 -17.45
CA LEU A 97 -16.64 2.24 -18.37
C LEU A 97 -17.07 2.52 -19.81
N ARG A 98 -16.49 3.58 -20.38
CA ARG A 98 -16.70 3.97 -21.77
C ARG A 98 -15.47 4.73 -22.27
N LEU A 99 -14.82 4.21 -23.30
CA LEU A 99 -13.72 4.86 -24.01
C LEU A 99 -13.86 4.60 -25.51
N GLY A 100 -14.32 5.58 -26.26
CA GLY A 100 -14.62 5.41 -27.68
C GLY A 100 -15.61 4.26 -27.92
N LYS A 101 -15.17 3.19 -28.61
CA LYS A 101 -15.97 1.98 -28.87
C LYS A 101 -15.80 0.87 -27.83
N PHE A 102 -14.96 1.09 -26.81
CA PHE A 102 -14.76 0.15 -25.71
C PHE A 102 -15.61 0.54 -24.51
N SER A 103 -16.38 -0.43 -23.97
CA SER A 103 -17.31 -0.18 -22.85
C SER A 103 -17.39 -1.38 -21.92
N ALA A 104 -18.05 -1.20 -20.77
CA ALA A 104 -18.30 -2.25 -19.80
C ALA A 104 -19.00 -3.46 -20.43
N ASP A 105 -19.99 -3.25 -21.31
CA ASP A 105 -20.69 -4.33 -22.03
C ASP A 105 -19.74 -5.10 -22.97
N SER A 106 -18.71 -4.42 -23.43
CA SER A 106 -17.66 -5.04 -24.26
C SER A 106 -16.82 -6.09 -23.51
N MET A 107 -16.82 -6.03 -22.18
CA MET A 107 -16.09 -6.97 -21.31
C MET A 107 -16.96 -8.17 -20.88
N LYS A 108 -18.27 -8.08 -21.03
CA LYS A 108 -19.17 -9.20 -20.75
C LYS A 108 -18.99 -10.24 -21.86
N GLY A 109 -18.42 -11.40 -21.52
CA GLY A 109 -18.29 -12.53 -22.46
C GLY A 109 -19.68 -13.03 -22.90
N LYS A 110 -19.75 -13.70 -24.05
CA LYS A 110 -20.97 -14.31 -24.60
C LYS A 110 -21.54 -15.47 -23.75
N SER A 111 -20.89 -15.86 -22.67
CA SER A 111 -21.36 -16.90 -21.75
C SER A 111 -21.20 -16.44 -20.31
N SER A 112 -22.32 -16.45 -19.59
CA SER A 112 -22.48 -16.28 -18.13
C SER A 112 -21.83 -15.05 -17.48
N GLY A 113 -22.63 -14.24 -16.80
CA GLY A 113 -22.35 -13.01 -16.06
C GLY A 113 -21.24 -12.99 -15.01
N THR A 114 -20.16 -13.71 -15.22
CA THR A 114 -18.95 -13.74 -14.37
C THR A 114 -17.91 -12.78 -14.90
N THR A 115 -17.37 -11.95 -14.02
CA THR A 115 -16.21 -11.09 -14.30
C THR A 115 -15.03 -11.95 -14.77
N PRO A 116 -14.32 -11.59 -15.87
CA PRO A 116 -13.17 -12.34 -16.33
C PRO A 116 -12.09 -12.46 -15.24
N SER A 117 -11.45 -13.62 -15.13
CA SER A 117 -10.33 -13.80 -14.19
C SER A 117 -9.18 -12.84 -14.52
N MET A 118 -8.32 -12.53 -13.53
CA MET A 118 -7.13 -11.69 -13.72
C MET A 118 -6.24 -12.21 -14.86
N GLU A 119 -6.12 -13.52 -15.00
CA GLU A 119 -5.34 -14.14 -16.09
C GLU A 119 -5.98 -13.89 -17.46
N THR A 120 -7.30 -13.96 -17.57
CA THR A 120 -8.03 -13.63 -18.80
C THR A 120 -7.88 -12.16 -19.17
N MET A 121 -7.96 -11.27 -18.17
CA MET A 121 -7.74 -9.82 -18.36
C MET A 121 -6.30 -9.54 -18.83
N LYS A 122 -5.31 -10.19 -18.24
CA LYS A 122 -3.89 -10.06 -18.66
C LYS A 122 -3.68 -10.53 -20.10
N LYS A 123 -4.22 -11.68 -20.49
CA LYS A 123 -4.17 -12.18 -21.88
C LYS A 123 -4.83 -11.22 -22.87
N MET A 124 -5.98 -10.64 -22.49
CA MET A 124 -6.66 -9.63 -23.31
C MET A 124 -5.84 -8.34 -23.46
N GLN A 125 -5.18 -7.90 -22.39
CA GLN A 125 -4.29 -6.73 -22.40
C GLN A 125 -3.06 -6.97 -23.30
N ASP A 126 -2.43 -8.12 -23.20
CA ASP A 126 -1.25 -8.46 -24.00
C ASP A 126 -1.60 -8.58 -25.49
N MET A 127 -2.76 -9.14 -25.80
CA MET A 127 -3.29 -9.18 -27.17
C MET A 127 -3.62 -7.77 -27.69
N ALA A 128 -4.20 -6.90 -26.84
CA ALA A 128 -4.47 -5.51 -27.20
C ALA A 128 -3.21 -4.68 -27.42
N LYS A 129 -2.14 -4.92 -26.65
CA LYS A 129 -0.83 -4.27 -26.85
C LYS A 129 -0.26 -4.55 -28.23
N THR A 130 -0.40 -5.77 -28.72
CA THR A 130 0.18 -6.21 -30.03
C THR A 130 -0.71 -5.79 -31.19
N LEU A 131 -2.00 -6.09 -31.13
CA LEU A 131 -2.95 -5.86 -32.22
C LEU A 131 -3.49 -4.42 -32.27
N GLY A 132 -3.61 -3.75 -31.13
CA GLY A 132 -4.18 -2.40 -31.04
C GLY A 132 -3.36 -1.30 -31.72
N LYS A 133 -2.08 -1.57 -32.07
CA LYS A 133 -1.27 -0.64 -32.88
C LYS A 133 -1.70 -0.63 -34.36
N ILE A 134 -2.25 -1.73 -34.85
CA ILE A 134 -2.52 -1.97 -36.29
C ILE A 134 -4.03 -1.90 -36.56
N MET A 135 -4.88 -2.29 -35.60
CA MET A 135 -6.33 -2.37 -35.78
C MET A 135 -7.06 -1.14 -35.22
N PRO A 136 -7.82 -0.39 -36.05
CA PRO A 136 -8.61 0.74 -35.59
C PRO A 136 -9.87 0.30 -34.81
N GLY A 137 -10.49 1.25 -34.12
CA GLY A 137 -11.77 1.05 -33.44
C GLY A 137 -11.61 0.41 -32.05
N LYS A 138 -12.44 -0.58 -31.72
CA LYS A 138 -12.52 -1.15 -30.36
C LYS A 138 -11.18 -1.68 -29.82
N MET A 139 -10.34 -2.28 -30.64
CA MET A 139 -9.03 -2.81 -30.22
C MET A 139 -8.07 -1.68 -29.85
N ARG A 140 -8.06 -0.59 -30.61
CA ARG A 140 -7.30 0.61 -30.27
C ARG A 140 -7.79 1.20 -28.94
N ASP A 141 -9.09 1.31 -28.75
CA ASP A 141 -9.68 1.90 -27.56
C ASP A 141 -9.40 1.02 -26.33
N MET A 142 -9.41 -0.30 -26.45
CA MET A 142 -9.00 -1.23 -25.39
C MET A 142 -7.51 -1.09 -25.05
N ARG A 143 -6.62 -0.95 -26.05
CA ARG A 143 -5.20 -0.65 -25.83
C ARG A 143 -5.02 0.66 -25.10
N ASN A 144 -5.70 1.72 -25.56
CA ASN A 144 -5.61 3.04 -24.96
C ASN A 144 -6.15 3.03 -23.52
N TYR A 145 -7.24 2.31 -23.24
CA TYR A 145 -7.71 2.10 -21.86
C TYR A 145 -6.62 1.49 -20.98
N SER A 146 -5.96 0.43 -21.44
CA SER A 146 -4.86 -0.19 -20.68
C SER A 146 -3.71 0.79 -20.43
N LEU A 147 -3.33 1.61 -21.42
CA LEU A 147 -2.29 2.62 -21.26
C LEU A 147 -2.71 3.73 -20.27
N LEU A 148 -3.94 4.24 -20.40
CA LEU A 148 -4.47 5.27 -19.52
C LEU A 148 -4.52 4.80 -18.06
N MET A 149 -4.95 3.55 -17.84
CA MET A 149 -4.92 2.95 -16.50
C MET A 149 -3.50 2.81 -15.94
N GLN A 150 -2.52 2.44 -16.77
CA GLN A 150 -1.13 2.34 -16.34
C GLN A 150 -0.51 3.72 -16.04
N TYR A 151 -0.80 4.76 -16.85
CA TYR A 151 -0.38 6.13 -16.54
C TYR A 151 -0.92 6.59 -15.19
N PHE A 152 -2.19 6.31 -14.90
CA PHE A 152 -2.81 6.71 -13.64
C PHE A 152 -2.33 5.84 -12.45
N GLN A 153 -2.23 4.53 -12.62
CA GLN A 153 -1.75 3.61 -11.59
C GLN A 153 -0.35 3.96 -11.09
N HIS A 154 0.50 4.44 -12.00
CA HIS A 154 1.88 4.85 -11.70
C HIS A 154 2.00 6.37 -11.85
N ALA A 155 1.08 7.09 -11.19
CA ALA A 155 0.96 8.52 -11.29
C ALA A 155 2.28 9.22 -10.95
N SER A 156 2.83 9.89 -11.94
CA SER A 156 3.89 10.88 -11.85
C SER A 156 3.48 12.03 -12.76
N LYS A 157 4.12 13.18 -12.63
CA LYS A 157 3.81 14.32 -13.51
C LYS A 157 3.90 13.94 -14.99
N GLU A 158 4.94 13.17 -15.38
CA GLU A 158 5.12 12.73 -16.77
C GLU A 158 4.07 11.72 -17.23
N ASN A 159 3.69 10.78 -16.36
CA ASN A 159 2.65 9.81 -16.70
C ASN A 159 1.28 10.48 -16.83
N LEU A 160 0.91 11.35 -15.89
CA LEU A 160 -0.37 12.08 -15.98
C LEU A 160 -0.38 13.06 -17.16
N ARG A 161 0.76 13.70 -17.48
CA ARG A 161 0.91 14.50 -18.71
C ARG A 161 0.65 13.64 -19.95
N SER A 162 1.23 12.44 -20.01
CA SER A 162 1.02 11.52 -21.12
C SER A 162 -0.42 11.03 -21.22
N PHE A 163 -1.11 10.84 -20.07
CA PHE A 163 -2.53 10.54 -20.01
C PHE A 163 -3.36 11.65 -20.70
N LEU A 164 -3.16 12.89 -20.31
CA LEU A 164 -3.87 14.04 -20.88
C LEU A 164 -3.62 14.17 -22.38
N LEU A 165 -2.36 14.10 -22.81
CA LEU A 165 -1.98 14.17 -24.22
C LEU A 165 -2.57 13.04 -25.07
N LEU A 166 -2.63 11.80 -24.55
CA LEU A 166 -3.26 10.68 -25.27
C LEU A 166 -4.76 10.90 -25.45
N MET A 167 -5.43 11.41 -24.41
CA MET A 167 -6.87 11.72 -24.49
C MET A 167 -7.13 12.87 -25.48
N MET A 168 -6.38 13.96 -25.42
CA MET A 168 -6.54 15.09 -26.35
C MET A 168 -6.30 14.69 -27.80
N ARG A 169 -5.26 13.86 -28.04
CA ARG A 169 -4.89 13.38 -29.37
C ARG A 169 -5.93 12.43 -29.97
N ASP A 170 -6.32 11.41 -29.23
CA ASP A 170 -7.10 10.29 -29.77
C ASP A 170 -8.61 10.47 -29.62
N TYR A 171 -9.05 11.26 -28.64
CA TYR A 171 -10.47 11.47 -28.31
C TYR A 171 -10.88 12.95 -28.34
N GLY A 172 -9.93 13.90 -28.23
CA GLY A 172 -10.16 15.34 -28.34
C GLY A 172 -9.93 15.92 -29.74
N GLY A 173 -9.64 15.08 -30.75
CA GLY A 173 -9.46 15.52 -32.14
C GLY A 173 -8.11 16.19 -32.46
N MET A 174 -7.19 16.32 -31.51
CA MET A 174 -5.92 17.04 -31.66
C MET A 174 -4.81 16.14 -32.24
N ARG A 175 -4.98 15.66 -33.45
CA ARG A 175 -4.07 14.71 -34.12
C ARG A 175 -2.64 15.24 -34.36
N SER A 176 -2.39 16.52 -34.24
CA SER A 176 -1.05 17.13 -34.27
C SER A 176 -0.19 16.82 -33.05
N ILE A 177 -0.80 16.42 -31.93
CA ILE A 177 -0.08 15.98 -30.74
C ILE A 177 0.62 14.66 -31.07
N LYS A 178 1.95 14.58 -30.82
CA LYS A 178 2.73 13.37 -30.99
C LYS A 178 2.22 12.27 -30.03
N GLU A 179 2.37 11.00 -30.43
CA GLU A 179 2.04 9.87 -29.54
C GLU A 179 2.87 9.98 -28.25
N PRO A 180 2.21 10.01 -27.07
CA PRO A 180 2.94 10.10 -25.82
C PRO A 180 3.84 8.85 -25.60
N PRO A 181 4.93 8.99 -24.84
CA PRO A 181 5.78 7.84 -24.50
C PRO A 181 5.00 6.78 -23.73
N ALA A 182 5.49 5.54 -23.73
CA ALA A 182 4.91 4.49 -22.89
C ALA A 182 4.96 4.85 -21.41
N PRO A 183 4.01 4.34 -20.58
CA PRO A 183 4.02 4.61 -19.14
C PRO A 183 5.36 4.24 -18.50
N LYS A 184 5.90 5.16 -17.70
CA LYS A 184 7.03 4.85 -16.84
C LYS A 184 6.54 3.95 -15.72
N MET A 185 6.96 2.68 -15.75
CA MET A 185 6.59 1.66 -14.78
C MET A 185 7.72 1.48 -13.75
N PRO A 186 7.42 1.40 -12.45
CA PRO A 186 8.42 1.00 -11.48
C PRO A 186 8.83 -0.46 -11.72
N LYS A 187 10.00 -0.84 -11.22
CA LYS A 187 10.40 -2.25 -11.17
C LYS A 187 9.45 -3.02 -10.25
N SER A 188 9.15 -4.27 -10.58
CA SER A 188 8.30 -5.11 -9.72
C SER A 188 8.89 -5.31 -8.33
N ILE A 189 10.23 -5.35 -8.23
CA ILE A 189 10.98 -5.28 -6.97
C ILE A 189 12.38 -4.72 -7.26
N ALA A 190 12.86 -3.85 -6.37
CA ALA A 190 14.23 -3.33 -6.40
C ALA A 190 14.68 -2.88 -5.01
N LEU A 191 16.00 -2.88 -4.79
CA LEU A 191 16.62 -2.22 -3.65
C LEU A 191 16.75 -0.73 -3.94
N PHE A 192 16.29 0.12 -3.03
CA PHE A 192 16.29 1.57 -3.21
C PHE A 192 17.34 2.26 -2.35
N ASP A 193 18.10 3.15 -2.95
CA ASP A 193 18.80 4.20 -2.20
C ASP A 193 17.78 5.29 -1.87
N LEU A 194 17.45 5.41 -0.60
CA LEU A 194 16.42 6.35 -0.15
C LEU A 194 16.92 7.81 -0.05
N ALA A 195 18.20 8.06 -0.37
CA ALA A 195 18.73 9.42 -0.43
C ALA A 195 18.33 10.13 -1.74
N ASP A 196 18.31 9.39 -2.84
CA ASP A 196 18.01 9.90 -4.18
C ASP A 196 16.88 9.14 -4.90
N MET A 197 16.26 8.17 -4.21
CA MET A 197 15.24 7.26 -4.74
C MET A 197 15.71 6.47 -5.98
N SER A 198 17.00 6.34 -6.20
CA SER A 198 17.54 5.45 -7.21
C SER A 198 17.47 3.99 -6.76
N TYR A 199 17.36 3.08 -7.71
CA TYR A 199 17.34 1.65 -7.41
C TYR A 199 18.63 0.95 -7.86
N VAL A 200 18.99 -0.09 -7.12
CA VAL A 200 20.15 -0.95 -7.38
C VAL A 200 19.64 -2.39 -7.50
N GLU A 201 19.99 -3.09 -8.57
CA GLU A 201 19.51 -4.47 -8.76
C GLU A 201 20.41 -5.52 -8.10
N ASP A 202 21.72 -5.23 -8.04
CA ASP A 202 22.71 -6.11 -7.43
C ASP A 202 22.84 -5.86 -5.93
N MET A 203 22.73 -6.93 -5.14
CA MET A 203 22.77 -6.85 -3.68
C MET A 203 24.16 -6.45 -3.17
N GLY A 204 25.23 -6.89 -3.82
CA GLY A 204 26.60 -6.53 -3.43
C GLY A 204 26.90 -5.05 -3.67
N ALA A 205 26.48 -4.52 -4.84
CA ALA A 205 26.57 -3.10 -5.15
C ALA A 205 25.73 -2.26 -4.18
N TYR A 206 24.53 -2.72 -3.82
CA TYR A 206 23.69 -2.07 -2.82
C TYR A 206 24.35 -2.04 -1.46
N ALA A 207 24.85 -3.19 -0.98
CA ALA A 207 25.53 -3.30 0.31
C ALA A 207 26.76 -2.39 0.39
N ALA A 208 27.54 -2.30 -0.70
CA ALA A 208 28.68 -1.39 -0.79
C ALA A 208 28.24 0.08 -0.73
N LYS A 209 27.22 0.47 -1.52
CA LYS A 209 26.67 1.84 -1.55
C LYS A 209 26.12 2.25 -0.18
N GLN A 210 25.39 1.35 0.50
CA GLN A 210 24.79 1.60 1.81
C GLN A 210 25.74 1.36 2.99
N GLN A 211 27.00 0.98 2.72
CA GLN A 211 28.05 0.72 3.71
C GLN A 211 27.64 -0.36 4.74
N PHE A 212 27.17 -1.50 4.24
CA PHE A 212 26.79 -2.63 5.10
C PHE A 212 27.97 -3.11 5.95
N ARG A 213 27.69 -3.42 7.20
CA ARG A 213 28.69 -3.81 8.20
C ARG A 213 28.57 -5.31 8.48
N LYS A 214 29.67 -6.06 8.29
CA LYS A 214 29.73 -7.48 8.65
C LYS A 214 29.48 -7.66 10.15
N GLY A 215 28.69 -8.66 10.49
CA GLY A 215 28.35 -8.97 11.89
C GLY A 215 27.11 -8.22 12.42
N LEU A 216 26.62 -7.21 11.73
CA LEU A 216 25.31 -6.66 12.07
C LEU A 216 24.16 -7.47 11.43
N PRO A 217 23.03 -7.63 12.13
CA PRO A 217 21.87 -8.27 11.57
C PRO A 217 21.32 -7.47 10.39
N SER A 218 20.75 -8.17 9.41
CA SER A 218 20.04 -7.56 8.29
C SER A 218 18.53 -7.51 8.57
N VAL A 219 17.91 -6.39 8.20
CA VAL A 219 16.47 -6.12 8.34
C VAL A 219 15.92 -5.76 6.98
N ALA A 220 14.84 -6.41 6.57
CA ALA A 220 14.10 -6.02 5.35
C ALA A 220 13.08 -4.93 5.67
N LEU A 221 13.05 -3.88 4.86
CA LEU A 221 12.06 -2.80 4.89
C LEU A 221 11.33 -2.80 3.56
N LEU A 222 10.13 -3.40 3.55
CA LEU A 222 9.27 -3.50 2.37
C LEU A 222 8.33 -2.30 2.27
N PHE A 223 8.24 -1.71 1.10
CA PHE A 223 7.32 -0.59 0.86
C PHE A 223 6.78 -0.61 -0.57
N SER A 224 5.65 0.08 -0.78
CA SER A 224 5.05 0.20 -2.10
C SER A 224 5.82 1.21 -2.96
N SER A 225 6.22 0.79 -4.17
CA SER A 225 6.84 1.65 -5.18
C SER A 225 5.93 1.89 -6.39
N HIS A 226 4.60 1.88 -6.19
CA HIS A 226 3.63 2.07 -7.27
C HIS A 226 3.68 3.45 -7.91
N ALA A 227 3.77 4.49 -7.09
CA ALA A 227 3.98 5.85 -7.56
C ALA A 227 5.48 6.15 -7.62
N TYR A 228 5.91 7.07 -8.49
CA TYR A 228 7.31 7.42 -8.61
C TYR A 228 7.48 8.96 -8.71
N PRO A 229 8.20 9.62 -7.76
CA PRO A 229 8.60 9.11 -6.45
C PRO A 229 7.39 8.69 -5.61
N THR A 230 7.56 7.79 -4.67
CA THR A 230 6.46 7.36 -3.82
C THR A 230 6.11 8.44 -2.79
N ASP A 231 4.83 8.67 -2.55
CA ASP A 231 4.34 9.56 -1.50
C ASP A 231 4.79 9.10 -0.09
N THR A 232 5.05 7.81 0.07
CA THR A 232 5.53 7.22 1.33
C THR A 232 7.04 7.33 1.53
N SER A 233 7.81 7.79 0.54
CA SER A 233 9.28 7.76 0.56
C SER A 233 9.89 8.49 1.75
N VAL A 234 9.32 9.61 2.17
CA VAL A 234 9.83 10.40 3.32
C VAL A 234 9.70 9.60 4.61
N CYS A 235 8.55 8.94 4.83
CA CYS A 235 8.32 8.10 6.01
C CYS A 235 9.19 6.84 5.99
N VAL A 236 9.32 6.18 4.83
CA VAL A 236 10.20 5.01 4.65
C VAL A 236 11.65 5.38 4.93
N LYS A 237 12.09 6.56 4.45
CA LYS A 237 13.43 7.08 4.72
C LYS A 237 13.64 7.34 6.22
N ALA A 238 12.67 7.91 6.90
CA ALA A 238 12.77 8.14 8.35
C ALA A 238 12.96 6.82 9.12
N ILE A 239 12.19 5.77 8.78
CA ILE A 239 12.38 4.43 9.36
C ILE A 239 13.78 3.90 9.04
N TYR A 240 14.21 3.98 7.78
CA TYR A 240 15.53 3.52 7.36
C TYR A 240 16.66 4.20 8.15
N ASP A 241 16.61 5.53 8.27
CA ASP A 241 17.63 6.32 8.98
C ASP A 241 17.68 5.97 10.48
N ALA A 242 16.52 5.70 11.10
CA ALA A 242 16.44 5.26 12.50
C ALA A 242 17.00 3.85 12.73
N LEU A 243 16.97 2.97 11.73
CA LEU A 243 17.45 1.58 11.82
C LEU A 243 18.95 1.44 11.47
N LYS A 244 19.44 2.22 10.51
CA LYS A 244 20.81 2.13 9.98
C LYS A 244 21.93 2.14 11.05
N PRO A 245 21.80 2.82 12.22
CA PRO A 245 22.82 2.80 13.24
C PRO A 245 23.17 1.41 13.82
N PHE A 246 22.20 0.48 13.85
CA PHE A 246 22.34 -0.80 14.55
C PHE A 246 22.03 -2.06 13.71
N CYS A 247 21.63 -1.91 12.45
CA CYS A 247 21.44 -3.05 11.54
C CYS A 247 21.74 -2.65 10.08
N ASN A 248 21.88 -3.64 9.20
CA ASN A 248 21.92 -3.46 7.76
C ASN A 248 20.46 -3.45 7.24
N VAL A 249 20.06 -2.42 6.53
CA VAL A 249 18.67 -2.27 6.09
C VAL A 249 18.55 -2.50 4.59
N LEU A 250 17.78 -3.49 4.19
CA LEU A 250 17.40 -3.74 2.79
C LEU A 250 16.11 -2.97 2.50
N ALA A 251 16.21 -1.81 1.89
CA ALA A 251 15.04 -1.01 1.48
C ALA A 251 14.50 -1.54 0.15
N LEU A 252 13.43 -2.34 0.21
CA LEU A 252 12.86 -3.08 -0.89
C LEU A 252 11.54 -2.46 -1.35
N GLY A 253 11.58 -1.74 -2.49
CA GLY A 253 10.39 -1.24 -3.14
C GLY A 253 9.72 -2.33 -3.97
N CYS A 254 8.43 -2.56 -3.71
CA CYS A 254 7.61 -3.59 -4.35
C CYS A 254 6.49 -2.97 -5.17
N SER A 255 6.25 -3.49 -6.37
CA SER A 255 5.16 -3.07 -7.27
C SER A 255 4.61 -4.25 -8.04
N GLY A 256 3.32 -4.22 -8.34
CA GLY A 256 2.67 -5.31 -9.09
C GLY A 256 2.24 -6.48 -8.21
N SER A 257 2.15 -7.64 -8.83
CA SER A 257 1.64 -8.85 -8.18
C SER A 257 2.73 -9.58 -7.41
N PHE A 258 2.45 -9.98 -6.17
CA PHE A 258 3.41 -10.68 -5.30
C PHE A 258 4.09 -11.88 -5.99
N TRP A 259 3.34 -12.73 -6.67
CA TRP A 259 3.87 -13.93 -7.36
C TRP A 259 4.84 -13.61 -8.53
N GLU A 260 4.87 -12.37 -9.02
CA GLU A 260 5.79 -11.94 -10.06
C GLU A 260 7.16 -11.57 -9.49
N TYR A 261 7.20 -11.04 -8.28
CA TYR A 261 8.44 -10.60 -7.64
C TYR A 261 8.90 -11.48 -6.47
N GLU A 262 8.06 -12.40 -5.98
CA GLU A 262 8.38 -13.28 -4.83
C GLU A 262 9.72 -14.02 -4.99
N PRO A 263 10.06 -14.64 -6.15
CA PRO A 263 11.34 -15.35 -6.27
C PRO A 263 12.56 -14.42 -6.09
N LYS A 264 12.46 -13.19 -6.58
CA LYS A 264 13.52 -12.19 -6.41
C LYS A 264 13.54 -11.63 -4.98
N LEU A 265 12.37 -11.37 -4.37
CA LEU A 265 12.26 -11.00 -2.98
C LEU A 265 12.94 -12.03 -2.09
N LYS A 266 12.62 -13.31 -2.28
CA LYS A 266 13.23 -14.42 -1.54
C LYS A 266 14.75 -14.45 -1.68
N SER A 267 15.29 -14.17 -2.89
CA SER A 267 16.73 -14.10 -3.12
C SER A 267 17.41 -12.96 -2.37
N TYR A 268 16.75 -11.82 -2.19
CA TYR A 268 17.26 -10.73 -1.37
C TYR A 268 17.21 -11.05 0.12
N LEU A 269 16.08 -11.61 0.60
CA LEU A 269 15.88 -11.92 2.01
C LEU A 269 16.81 -13.03 2.52
N ASN A 270 17.15 -13.99 1.65
CA ASN A 270 18.04 -15.14 1.94
C ASN A 270 19.42 -15.00 1.28
N HIS A 271 19.92 -13.77 1.05
CA HIS A 271 21.19 -13.58 0.38
C HIS A 271 22.35 -14.26 1.11
N PRO A 272 23.27 -15.00 0.42
CA PRO A 272 24.30 -15.81 1.08
C PRO A 272 25.24 -15.01 2.01
N GLU A 273 25.52 -13.76 1.70
CA GLU A 273 26.43 -12.92 2.48
C GLU A 273 25.69 -12.02 3.51
N TRP A 274 24.50 -11.54 3.15
CA TRP A 274 23.77 -10.52 3.92
C TRP A 274 22.42 -10.99 4.47
N GLY A 275 22.05 -12.22 4.20
CA GLY A 275 20.85 -12.91 4.74
C GLY A 275 21.24 -14.08 5.66
N PRO A 276 20.25 -14.86 6.12
CA PRO A 276 18.84 -14.51 6.09
C PRO A 276 18.55 -13.25 6.92
N VAL A 277 17.53 -12.47 6.51
CA VAL A 277 17.14 -11.30 7.29
C VAL A 277 16.64 -11.72 8.68
N SER A 278 16.99 -10.96 9.67
CA SER A 278 16.65 -11.25 11.07
C SER A 278 15.27 -10.74 11.47
N LEU A 279 14.70 -9.83 10.67
CA LEU A 279 13.40 -9.23 10.89
C LEU A 279 12.91 -8.59 9.57
N THR A 280 11.60 -8.59 9.35
CA THR A 280 10.96 -7.91 8.23
C THR A 280 9.99 -6.85 8.73
N LEU A 281 10.15 -5.62 8.23
CA LEU A 281 9.20 -4.53 8.34
C LEU A 281 8.43 -4.43 7.04
N ASN A 282 7.12 -4.55 7.06
CA ASN A 282 6.26 -4.36 5.89
C ASN A 282 5.40 -3.12 6.04
N CYS A 283 5.70 -2.07 5.28
CA CYS A 283 4.94 -0.82 5.24
C CYS A 283 3.84 -0.82 4.16
N MET A 284 3.66 -1.95 3.45
CA MET A 284 2.63 -2.05 2.41
C MET A 284 1.26 -2.36 3.06
N PRO A 285 0.18 -1.71 2.61
CA PRO A 285 -1.17 -2.01 3.07
C PRO A 285 -1.62 -3.41 2.61
N PHE A 286 -2.67 -3.94 3.22
CA PHE A 286 -3.24 -5.27 2.93
C PHE A 286 -2.33 -6.42 3.39
N ARG A 287 -2.62 -7.61 2.90
CA ARG A 287 -1.80 -8.80 3.12
C ARG A 287 -0.57 -8.78 2.21
N LEU A 288 0.52 -9.44 2.63
CA LEU A 288 1.77 -9.46 1.87
C LEU A 288 1.58 -9.96 0.42
N ALA A 289 0.77 -10.99 0.22
CA ALA A 289 0.55 -11.61 -1.08
C ALA A 289 -0.87 -11.41 -1.64
N ALA A 290 -1.66 -10.48 -1.08
CA ALA A 290 -3.00 -10.20 -1.54
C ALA A 290 -3.39 -8.75 -1.31
N GLY A 291 -3.66 -8.04 -2.41
CA GLY A 291 -4.17 -6.67 -2.42
C GLY A 291 -5.69 -6.61 -2.55
N PRO A 292 -6.25 -5.43 -2.87
CA PRO A 292 -7.70 -5.21 -2.99
C PRO A 292 -8.39 -6.10 -4.03
N MET A 293 -7.62 -6.57 -5.01
CA MET A 293 -8.12 -7.42 -6.10
C MET A 293 -7.91 -8.92 -5.84
N GLY A 294 -7.60 -9.30 -4.59
CA GLY A 294 -7.24 -10.65 -4.20
C GLY A 294 -5.76 -10.96 -4.38
N GLY A 295 -5.38 -12.22 -4.28
CA GLY A 295 -3.98 -12.67 -4.38
C GLY A 295 -3.83 -14.14 -4.06
N LYS A 296 -2.58 -14.54 -3.77
CA LYS A 296 -2.20 -15.91 -3.40
C LYS A 296 -1.62 -15.89 -1.99
N THR A 297 -2.49 -15.80 -0.99
CA THR A 297 -2.11 -15.63 0.43
C THR A 297 -1.17 -16.72 0.94
N GLU A 298 -1.32 -17.95 0.45
CA GLU A 298 -0.50 -19.10 0.81
C GLU A 298 0.99 -18.89 0.48
N LEU A 299 1.30 -18.16 -0.61
CA LEU A 299 2.69 -17.84 -0.98
C LEU A 299 3.33 -16.89 0.03
N GLY A 300 2.57 -15.89 0.51
CA GLY A 300 3.05 -14.96 1.53
C GLY A 300 3.31 -15.68 2.86
N ILE A 301 2.37 -16.50 3.28
CA ILE A 301 2.50 -17.32 4.52
C ILE A 301 3.70 -18.26 4.42
N SER A 302 3.86 -18.97 3.30
CA SER A 302 5.00 -19.88 3.10
C SER A 302 6.33 -19.16 3.16
N LEU A 303 6.43 -17.96 2.57
CA LEU A 303 7.65 -17.15 2.65
C LEU A 303 7.96 -16.73 4.08
N LEU A 304 6.95 -16.27 4.84
CA LEU A 304 7.14 -15.82 6.22
C LEU A 304 7.51 -16.99 7.15
N GLN A 305 6.91 -18.17 6.94
CA GLN A 305 7.28 -19.41 7.67
C GLN A 305 8.71 -19.85 7.37
N GLU A 306 9.15 -19.74 6.11
CA GLU A 306 10.53 -20.09 5.73
C GLU A 306 11.56 -19.12 6.37
N LEU A 307 11.23 -17.84 6.47
CA LEU A 307 12.11 -16.84 7.09
C LEU A 307 12.24 -17.01 8.60
N ASP A 308 11.24 -17.57 9.26
CA ASP A 308 11.19 -17.80 10.72
C ASP A 308 11.74 -16.59 11.52
N SER A 309 11.22 -15.43 11.20
CA SER A 309 11.68 -14.16 11.78
C SER A 309 10.51 -13.22 12.08
N PRO A 310 10.64 -12.30 13.07
CA PRO A 310 9.59 -11.34 13.36
C PRO A 310 9.15 -10.56 12.13
N TYR A 311 7.83 -10.42 11.94
CA TYR A 311 7.20 -9.70 10.86
C TYR A 311 6.35 -8.57 11.44
N LEU A 312 6.83 -7.33 11.31
CA LEU A 312 6.22 -6.13 11.87
C LEU A 312 5.55 -5.32 10.78
N HIS A 313 4.48 -4.62 11.14
CA HIS A 313 3.71 -3.80 10.20
C HIS A 313 3.60 -2.34 10.64
N PRO A 314 4.65 -1.50 10.45
CA PRO A 314 4.46 -0.06 10.50
C PRO A 314 3.63 0.41 9.30
N PHE A 315 2.67 1.33 9.53
CA PHE A 315 1.75 1.78 8.49
C PHE A 315 1.56 3.29 8.46
N PHE A 316 0.89 3.81 7.43
CA PHE A 316 0.70 5.24 7.22
C PHE A 316 -0.79 5.59 7.27
N LEU A 317 -1.11 6.69 7.95
CA LEU A 317 -2.42 7.32 7.96
C LEU A 317 -2.53 8.23 6.71
N THR A 318 -2.96 7.65 5.60
CA THR A 318 -2.92 8.32 4.29
C THR A 318 -4.13 9.22 4.00
N ARG A 319 -5.01 9.45 4.98
CA ARG A 319 -6.28 10.19 4.81
C ARG A 319 -6.57 11.22 5.86
N ARG A 320 -5.73 11.35 6.87
CA ARG A 320 -5.91 12.29 7.96
C ARG A 320 -4.59 12.75 8.55
N THR A 321 -4.64 13.85 9.27
CA THR A 321 -3.50 14.41 9.97
C THR A 321 -3.20 13.63 11.26
N GLN A 322 -2.04 13.90 11.83
CA GLN A 322 -1.67 13.35 13.14
C GLN A 322 -2.62 13.87 14.23
N GLU A 323 -3.03 15.14 14.15
CA GLU A 323 -3.94 15.79 15.07
C GLU A 323 -5.31 15.10 15.05
N ASP A 324 -5.91 14.93 13.87
CA ASP A 324 -7.20 14.23 13.70
C ASP A 324 -7.16 12.80 14.25
N TRP A 325 -6.01 12.12 14.09
CA TRP A 325 -5.83 10.78 14.63
C TRP A 325 -5.75 10.77 16.16
N LEU A 326 -5.00 11.71 16.75
CA LEU A 326 -4.84 11.82 18.21
C LEU A 326 -6.15 12.22 18.91
N GLU A 327 -6.97 13.06 18.29
CA GLU A 327 -8.26 13.49 18.79
C GLU A 327 -9.36 12.42 18.62
N SER A 328 -9.14 11.43 17.77
CA SER A 328 -10.11 10.38 17.47
C SER A 328 -10.28 9.43 18.64
N VAL A 329 -11.51 9.30 19.16
CA VAL A 329 -11.87 8.35 20.23
C VAL A 329 -11.66 6.90 19.79
N SER A 330 -11.87 6.59 18.52
CA SER A 330 -11.71 5.23 17.97
C SER A 330 -10.27 4.93 17.52
N GLY A 331 -9.36 5.91 17.54
CA GLY A 331 -8.03 5.76 16.96
C GLY A 331 -8.11 5.64 15.43
N CYS A 332 -7.94 4.44 14.86
CA CYS A 332 -8.05 4.21 13.42
C CYS A 332 -9.49 4.19 12.92
N THR A 333 -9.72 4.62 11.68
CA THR A 333 -11.01 4.45 10.99
C THR A 333 -11.27 2.96 10.71
N PRO A 334 -12.52 2.55 10.43
CA PRO A 334 -12.82 1.16 10.06
C PRO A 334 -12.01 0.66 8.86
N SER A 335 -11.78 1.50 7.85
CA SER A 335 -10.98 1.14 6.67
C SER A 335 -9.48 1.01 7.00
N GLU A 336 -8.92 1.90 7.80
CA GLU A 336 -7.54 1.79 8.27
C GLU A 336 -7.35 0.55 9.14
N THR A 337 -8.29 0.27 10.05
CA THR A 337 -8.27 -0.93 10.89
C THR A 337 -8.28 -2.20 10.03
N LEU A 338 -9.17 -2.27 9.04
CA LEU A 338 -9.24 -3.42 8.15
C LEU A 338 -7.93 -3.60 7.35
N ILE A 339 -7.48 -2.53 6.68
CA ILE A 339 -6.40 -2.62 5.69
C ILE A 339 -5.02 -2.71 6.34
N SER A 340 -4.80 -1.97 7.44
CA SER A 340 -3.47 -1.81 8.04
C SER A 340 -3.30 -2.57 9.37
N ILE A 341 -4.35 -3.19 9.90
CA ILE A 341 -4.28 -3.96 11.14
C ILE A 341 -4.76 -5.40 10.90
N MET A 342 -6.07 -5.59 10.60
CA MET A 342 -6.66 -6.93 10.54
C MET A 342 -6.09 -7.78 9.41
N LEU A 343 -5.97 -7.22 8.20
CA LEU A 343 -5.45 -7.99 7.05
C LEU A 343 -3.98 -8.37 7.20
N PRO A 344 -3.04 -7.48 7.62
CA PRO A 344 -1.67 -7.88 7.92
C PRO A 344 -1.56 -8.88 9.07
N GLU A 345 -2.40 -8.76 10.11
CA GLU A 345 -2.43 -9.71 11.23
C GLU A 345 -2.77 -11.14 10.78
N MET A 346 -3.61 -11.31 9.76
CA MET A 346 -3.91 -12.62 9.18
C MET A 346 -2.69 -13.32 8.55
N ASP A 347 -1.63 -12.58 8.23
CA ASP A 347 -0.33 -13.12 7.78
C ASP A 347 0.67 -13.28 8.93
N GLY A 348 0.28 -12.99 10.18
CA GLY A 348 1.13 -13.08 11.36
C GLY A 348 1.92 -11.80 11.63
N ALA A 349 1.54 -10.67 11.06
CA ALA A 349 2.14 -9.39 11.41
C ALA A 349 1.86 -9.01 12.86
N ILE A 350 2.86 -8.42 13.51
CA ILE A 350 2.78 -7.91 14.87
C ILE A 350 3.23 -6.45 14.90
N ASP A 351 2.97 -5.76 16.02
CA ASP A 351 3.37 -4.35 16.22
C ASP A 351 2.90 -3.44 15.06
N MET A 352 1.60 -3.40 14.80
CA MET A 352 0.99 -2.47 13.86
C MET A 352 1.02 -1.06 14.44
N ILE A 353 1.98 -0.25 13.99
CA ILE A 353 2.27 1.09 14.52
C ILE A 353 2.11 2.12 13.40
N PRO A 354 1.25 3.14 13.56
CA PRO A 354 1.19 4.24 12.59
C PRO A 354 2.47 5.09 12.71
N VAL A 355 3.18 5.24 11.61
CA VAL A 355 4.50 5.91 11.56
C VAL A 355 4.54 7.13 10.65
N GLY A 356 3.43 7.42 9.98
CA GLY A 356 3.27 8.60 9.14
C GLY A 356 1.82 9.04 9.08
N ALA A 357 1.58 10.32 8.90
CA ALA A 357 0.28 10.93 8.75
C ALA A 357 0.32 12.06 7.73
N MET A 358 -0.86 12.48 7.24
CA MET A 358 -0.95 13.59 6.30
C MET A 358 -0.64 14.91 6.99
N ILE A 359 0.04 15.79 6.26
CA ILE A 359 0.18 17.21 6.59
C ILE A 359 -0.49 18.04 5.50
N GLN A 360 -1.26 19.03 5.90
CA GLN A 360 -1.92 19.92 4.97
C GLN A 360 -0.91 20.90 4.39
N LYS A 361 -0.98 21.12 3.06
CA LYS A 361 -0.27 22.16 2.32
C LYS A 361 -1.14 23.42 2.23
N PRO A 362 -0.63 24.53 1.74
CA PRO A 362 -1.47 25.69 1.44
C PRO A 362 -2.65 25.32 0.53
N TYR A 363 -3.82 25.85 0.86
CA TYR A 363 -5.04 25.60 0.08
C TYR A 363 -4.91 26.13 -1.36
N ASP A 364 -5.23 25.29 -2.32
CA ASP A 364 -5.27 25.66 -3.74
C ASP A 364 -6.65 26.26 -4.08
N ALA A 365 -6.72 27.58 -4.04
CA ALA A 365 -7.96 28.29 -4.31
C ALA A 365 -8.39 28.24 -5.79
N VAL A 366 -7.47 27.96 -6.71
CA VAL A 366 -7.76 27.87 -8.15
C VAL A 366 -8.55 26.60 -8.44
N HIS A 367 -8.14 25.49 -7.84
CA HIS A 367 -8.75 24.19 -8.05
C HIS A 367 -9.73 23.79 -6.94
N ASP A 368 -9.86 24.63 -5.89
CA ASP A 368 -10.72 24.36 -4.71
C ASP A 368 -10.39 23.00 -4.06
N VAL A 369 -9.10 22.76 -3.84
CA VAL A 369 -8.61 21.53 -3.19
C VAL A 369 -7.65 21.82 -2.04
N GLN A 370 -7.63 20.94 -1.05
CA GLN A 370 -6.67 20.93 0.04
C GLN A 370 -5.58 19.91 -0.27
N PRO A 371 -4.42 20.32 -0.83
CA PRO A 371 -3.33 19.40 -1.06
C PRO A 371 -2.76 18.91 0.26
N CYS A 372 -2.26 17.67 0.26
CA CYS A 372 -1.64 17.07 1.43
C CYS A 372 -0.37 16.33 1.01
N ASP A 373 0.63 16.33 1.90
CA ASP A 373 1.79 15.44 1.83
C ASP A 373 1.75 14.44 2.99
N LEU A 374 2.52 13.37 2.87
CA LEU A 374 2.73 12.44 3.98
C LEU A 374 4.01 12.83 4.73
N ALA A 375 3.95 12.87 6.06
CA ALA A 375 5.10 13.13 6.92
C ALA A 375 5.27 12.06 7.99
N PRO A 376 6.50 11.76 8.44
CA PRO A 376 6.74 10.83 9.53
C PRO A 376 6.19 11.36 10.85
N ILE A 377 5.72 10.45 11.71
CA ILE A 377 5.42 10.69 13.11
C ILE A 377 6.66 10.28 13.90
N ASP A 378 7.55 11.22 14.20
CA ASP A 378 8.91 10.96 14.72
C ASP A 378 8.91 10.05 15.95
N GLU A 379 8.07 10.31 16.95
CA GLU A 379 7.94 9.46 18.15
C GLU A 379 7.59 8.01 17.80
N ARG A 380 6.78 7.80 16.77
CA ARG A 380 6.36 6.47 16.32
C ARG A 380 7.45 5.76 15.52
N VAL A 381 8.20 6.50 14.72
CA VAL A 381 9.40 5.99 14.03
C VAL A 381 10.44 5.54 15.05
N GLU A 382 10.72 6.34 16.08
CA GLU A 382 11.62 5.97 17.18
C GLU A 382 11.12 4.72 17.92
N ARG A 383 9.82 4.62 18.17
CA ARG A 383 9.21 3.45 18.81
C ARG A 383 9.41 2.19 17.97
N VAL A 384 9.21 2.26 16.64
CA VAL A 384 9.49 1.14 15.72
C VAL A 384 10.96 0.75 15.80
N ALA A 385 11.89 1.71 15.74
CA ALA A 385 13.31 1.44 15.82
C ALA A 385 13.71 0.75 17.14
N MET A 386 13.17 1.21 18.28
CA MET A 386 13.38 0.55 19.58
C MET A 386 12.82 -0.86 19.62
N ARG A 387 11.66 -1.11 19.02
CA ARG A 387 11.06 -2.45 18.93
C ARG A 387 11.94 -3.39 18.11
N VAL A 388 12.37 -2.94 16.93
CA VAL A 388 13.31 -3.71 16.08
C VAL A 388 14.60 -4.04 16.85
N GLN A 389 15.20 -3.07 17.51
CA GLN A 389 16.43 -3.27 18.29
C GLN A 389 16.23 -4.34 19.39
N ARG A 390 15.09 -4.31 20.09
CA ARG A 390 14.75 -5.31 21.12
C ARG A 390 14.53 -6.71 20.55
N TYR A 391 13.85 -6.84 19.40
CA TYR A 391 13.68 -8.13 18.75
C TYR A 391 15.03 -8.72 18.28
N LEU A 392 15.88 -7.90 17.68
CA LEU A 392 17.21 -8.31 17.25
C LEU A 392 18.08 -8.75 18.45
N ALA A 393 18.08 -7.99 19.54
CA ALA A 393 18.78 -8.31 20.76
C ALA A 393 18.24 -9.61 21.39
N LEU A 394 16.92 -9.81 21.41
CA LEU A 394 16.30 -11.03 21.92
C LEU A 394 16.70 -12.26 21.10
N LYS A 395 16.76 -12.14 19.78
CA LYS A 395 17.17 -13.24 18.87
C LYS A 395 18.63 -13.62 19.08
N GLN A 396 19.51 -12.66 19.33
CA GLN A 396 20.94 -12.89 19.55
C GLN A 396 21.26 -13.38 20.97
N LYS A 397 20.38 -13.11 21.94
CA LYS A 397 20.61 -13.46 23.35
C LYS A 397 20.52 -14.96 23.57
N PRO A 398 21.53 -15.61 24.18
CA PRO A 398 21.43 -17.03 24.51
C PRO A 398 20.29 -17.27 25.52
N ASN A 399 19.64 -18.43 25.45
CA ASN A 399 18.46 -18.75 26.26
C ASN A 399 18.72 -18.61 27.76
N LYS A 400 19.91 -19.01 28.24
CA LYS A 400 20.30 -18.86 29.64
C LYS A 400 20.25 -17.44 30.21
N ASP A 401 20.38 -16.44 29.33
CA ASP A 401 20.40 -15.03 29.70
C ASP A 401 19.05 -14.32 29.45
N LYS A 402 18.09 -15.03 28.85
CA LYS A 402 16.72 -14.52 28.63
C LYS A 402 15.93 -14.58 29.94
N LYS A 403 15.13 -13.56 30.21
CA LYS A 403 14.19 -13.51 31.33
C LYS A 403 12.78 -13.64 30.79
N ILE A 404 12.02 -14.58 31.36
CA ILE A 404 10.63 -14.85 31.00
C ILE A 404 9.77 -14.55 32.24
N SER A 405 8.63 -13.90 32.03
CA SER A 405 7.59 -13.71 33.03
C SER A 405 6.33 -14.43 32.56
N ILE A 406 5.78 -15.29 33.39
CA ILE A 406 4.49 -15.94 33.18
C ILE A 406 3.48 -15.21 34.06
N ILE A 407 2.49 -14.55 33.43
CA ILE A 407 1.44 -13.82 34.13
C ILE A 407 0.21 -14.72 34.15
N CYS A 408 -0.18 -15.16 35.35
CA CYS A 408 -1.34 -16.00 35.53
C CYS A 408 -2.55 -15.18 35.97
N TYR A 409 -3.72 -15.57 35.47
CA TYR A 409 -4.99 -14.90 35.72
C TYR A 409 -5.55 -15.33 37.10
N ASN A 410 -6.10 -14.39 37.85
CA ASN A 410 -6.77 -14.64 39.12
C ASN A 410 -8.07 -13.80 39.19
N TYR A 411 -9.17 -14.37 38.69
CA TYR A 411 -10.47 -13.74 38.70
C TYR A 411 -11.61 -14.77 38.83
N PRO A 412 -12.63 -14.53 39.68
CA PRO A 412 -12.67 -13.46 40.67
C PRO A 412 -11.55 -13.61 41.72
N PRO A 413 -11.06 -12.50 42.34
CA PRO A 413 -9.95 -12.60 43.32
C PRO A 413 -10.25 -13.57 44.46
N GLY A 414 -9.26 -14.39 44.83
CA GLY A 414 -9.34 -15.34 45.90
C GLY A 414 -8.46 -16.56 45.70
N GLU A 415 -8.04 -17.23 46.80
CA GLU A 415 -7.14 -18.38 46.72
C GLU A 415 -7.73 -19.54 45.89
N ALA A 416 -9.04 -19.74 45.93
CA ALA A 416 -9.71 -20.81 45.17
C ALA A 416 -9.68 -20.57 43.63
N ASN A 417 -9.40 -19.34 43.16
CA ASN A 417 -9.36 -18.97 41.76
C ASN A 417 -7.95 -18.68 41.28
N LEU A 418 -6.93 -18.96 42.12
CA LEU A 418 -5.53 -18.74 41.77
C LEU A 418 -5.18 -19.55 40.52
N PHE A 419 -4.65 -18.84 39.46
CA PHE A 419 -4.40 -19.44 38.16
C PHE A 419 -5.65 -20.00 37.47
N GLY A 420 -6.83 -19.52 37.80
CA GLY A 420 -8.08 -19.98 37.20
C GLY A 420 -8.10 -19.80 35.69
N GLY A 421 -8.53 -20.88 35.00
CA GLY A 421 -8.77 -20.86 33.56
C GLY A 421 -9.85 -21.88 33.23
N ALA A 422 -10.93 -21.48 32.57
CA ALA A 422 -12.00 -22.40 32.20
C ALA A 422 -11.42 -23.56 31.35
N PHE A 423 -11.63 -24.81 31.84
CA PHE A 423 -11.17 -26.05 31.19
C PHE A 423 -9.65 -26.18 31.05
N LEU A 424 -8.83 -25.35 31.70
CA LEU A 424 -7.38 -25.43 31.68
C LEU A 424 -6.82 -25.78 33.08
N ASP A 425 -6.05 -26.86 33.19
CA ASP A 425 -5.21 -27.07 34.37
C ASP A 425 -3.95 -26.22 34.24
N THR A 426 -3.99 -25.05 34.86
CA THR A 426 -2.92 -24.04 34.75
C THR A 426 -1.65 -24.49 35.46
N PHE A 427 -1.74 -25.19 36.58
CA PHE A 427 -0.54 -25.73 37.29
C PHE A 427 0.20 -26.76 36.45
N VAL A 428 -0.54 -27.69 35.84
CA VAL A 428 0.05 -28.67 34.92
C VAL A 428 0.65 -27.95 33.70
N SER A 429 -0.04 -26.98 33.13
CA SER A 429 0.44 -26.21 31.97
C SER A 429 1.73 -25.46 32.28
N VAL A 430 1.80 -24.74 33.42
CA VAL A 430 3.00 -24.02 33.85
C VAL A 430 4.15 -24.98 34.13
N SER A 431 3.89 -26.13 34.78
CA SER A 431 4.87 -27.17 35.01
C SER A 431 5.50 -27.64 33.70
N GLN A 432 4.69 -27.96 32.68
CA GLN A 432 5.18 -28.38 31.37
C GLN A 432 6.00 -27.27 30.68
N ILE A 433 5.56 -25.99 30.77
CA ILE A 433 6.32 -24.84 30.25
C ILE A 433 7.68 -24.76 30.92
N LEU A 434 7.76 -24.87 32.26
CA LEU A 434 9.02 -24.80 32.99
C LEU A 434 9.96 -25.96 32.60
N GLN A 435 9.45 -27.20 32.48
CA GLN A 435 10.22 -28.34 31.98
C GLN A 435 10.80 -28.08 30.59
N ARG A 436 9.98 -27.54 29.67
CA ARG A 436 10.44 -27.19 28.31
C ARG A 436 11.50 -26.12 28.34
N LEU A 437 11.33 -25.07 29.15
CA LEU A 437 12.32 -23.99 29.29
C LEU A 437 13.67 -24.50 29.77
N VAL A 438 13.69 -25.45 30.72
CA VAL A 438 14.93 -26.12 31.18
C VAL A 438 15.59 -26.85 30.02
N GLN A 439 14.81 -27.66 29.25
CA GLN A 439 15.31 -28.40 28.10
C GLN A 439 15.89 -27.46 27.01
N GLU A 440 15.31 -26.29 26.82
CA GLU A 440 15.79 -25.26 25.88
C GLU A 440 16.96 -24.41 26.44
N GLY A 441 17.46 -24.73 27.63
CA GLY A 441 18.62 -24.07 28.22
C GLY A 441 18.36 -22.74 28.89
N TYR A 442 17.13 -22.44 29.26
CA TYR A 442 16.81 -21.25 30.07
C TYR A 442 17.22 -21.47 31.53
N THR A 443 17.64 -20.40 32.21
CA THR A 443 17.96 -20.43 33.62
C THR A 443 16.68 -20.41 34.46
N THR A 444 16.12 -21.59 34.70
CA THR A 444 14.94 -21.84 35.54
C THR A 444 14.98 -23.22 36.14
N LYS A 445 14.00 -23.55 36.99
CA LYS A 445 13.84 -24.88 37.57
C LYS A 445 12.57 -25.52 37.03
N ALA A 446 12.63 -26.80 36.71
CA ALA A 446 11.42 -27.60 36.49
C ALA A 446 10.75 -27.84 37.84
N LEU A 447 9.49 -27.44 37.96
CA LEU A 447 8.66 -27.67 39.13
C LEU A 447 7.48 -28.57 38.75
N THR A 448 7.11 -29.49 39.62
CA THR A 448 5.88 -30.26 39.47
C THR A 448 4.65 -29.39 39.75
N PRO A 449 3.43 -29.80 39.33
CA PRO A 449 2.21 -29.07 39.67
C PRO A 449 2.00 -28.92 41.19
N GLU A 450 2.43 -29.91 41.98
CA GLU A 450 2.37 -29.90 43.44
C GLU A 450 3.32 -28.85 44.03
N GLU A 451 4.59 -28.86 43.60
CA GLU A 451 5.58 -27.88 44.03
C GLU A 451 5.17 -26.45 43.65
N LEU A 452 4.52 -26.28 42.48
CA LEU A 452 3.98 -24.96 42.08
C LEU A 452 2.86 -24.50 43.03
N ARG A 453 1.97 -25.42 43.48
CA ARG A 453 0.91 -25.04 44.43
C ARG A 453 1.47 -24.62 45.79
N GLU A 454 2.64 -25.16 46.18
CA GLU A 454 3.29 -24.80 47.45
C GLU A 454 4.00 -23.41 47.39
N VAL A 455 4.33 -22.93 46.20
CA VAL A 455 5.01 -21.64 46.01
C VAL A 455 4.03 -20.47 46.07
N PHE A 456 2.77 -20.71 45.73
CA PHE A 456 1.73 -19.69 45.61
C PHE A 456 0.67 -19.84 46.71
#